data_ecf0eb9187c42c6e54ecaa4c918e457b
#
_entry.id   ecf0eb9187c42c6e54ecaa4c918e457b
#
_cell.length_a   1.000
_cell.length_b   1.000
_cell.length_c   1.000
_cell.angle_alpha   90.00
_cell.angle_beta   90.00
_cell.angle_gamma   90.00
#
_symmetry.space_group_name_H-M   'P 1'
#
loop_
_entity.id
_entity.type
_entity.pdbx_description
1 polymer ?
#
loop_
_entity_poly.entity_id
_entity_poly.type
_entity_poly.pdbx_seq_one_letter_code
_entity_poly.pdbx_strand_id
1 'polypeptide(L)'
;MRFLSLIAAILLALAAPLAWSADFNDETAILVAKREMHDRVYGSSVIVVRPLGQERHIGFIVNKPTTMTLGKLFPKHLPSQKVVDPVYLGGPMGPEVIFAMVKGASPGGRSLQLTPGLYVAFDSAVVDRIIESQPQEARFLAGMVLWQPHELAEEVKRGLWYVLDPKPDVLLQRKTTDGLWEDLVGRAERKANTI
;
A
#
# COMPACT_ATOMS: atom_id res chain seq x y z
N MET A 1 35.23 8.51 64.95
CA MET A 1 35.63 8.80 63.55
C MET A 1 34.75 7.94 62.67
N ARG A 2 33.76 8.58 62.01
CA ARG A 2 32.71 7.94 61.21
C ARG A 2 33.02 8.20 59.74
N PHE A 3 33.32 7.16 58.96
CA PHE A 3 33.48 7.26 57.52
C PHE A 3 32.09 7.09 56.89
N LEU A 4 31.56 8.13 56.29
CA LEU A 4 30.41 8.10 55.37
C LEU A 4 30.92 7.74 53.98
N SER A 5 30.56 6.56 53.50
CA SER A 5 30.72 6.20 52.08
C SER A 5 29.50 6.66 51.31
N LEU A 6 29.69 7.65 50.44
CA LEU A 6 28.69 8.04 49.43
C LEU A 6 28.74 7.03 48.28
N ILE A 7 27.70 6.24 48.13
CA ILE A 7 27.47 5.44 46.93
C ILE A 7 26.64 6.30 45.96
N ALA A 8 27.30 6.80 44.91
CA ALA A 8 26.64 7.45 43.81
C ALA A 8 26.03 6.39 42.89
N ALA A 9 24.72 6.21 42.95
CA ALA A 9 23.98 5.38 42.01
C ALA A 9 23.84 6.13 40.67
N ILE A 10 24.58 5.69 39.66
CA ILE A 10 24.44 6.13 38.29
C ILE A 10 23.19 5.43 37.73
N LEU A 11 22.06 6.15 37.65
CA LEU A 11 20.89 5.74 36.90
C LEU A 11 21.19 5.91 35.39
N LEU A 12 21.59 4.82 34.76
CA LEU A 12 21.67 4.72 33.31
C LEU A 12 20.23 4.59 32.81
N ALA A 13 19.61 5.71 32.43
CA ALA A 13 18.36 5.70 31.74
C ALA A 13 18.57 5.09 30.35
N LEU A 14 18.23 3.80 30.18
CA LEU A 14 18.05 3.21 28.86
C LEU A 14 16.90 3.98 28.19
N ALA A 15 17.24 4.90 27.31
CA ALA A 15 16.31 5.44 26.33
C ALA A 15 15.96 4.30 25.36
N ALA A 16 14.92 3.53 25.67
CA ALA A 16 14.32 2.65 24.71
C ALA A 16 13.86 3.51 23.52
N PRO A 17 14.21 3.16 22.27
CA PRO A 17 13.64 3.84 21.13
C PRO A 17 12.12 3.70 21.26
N LEU A 18 11.40 4.83 21.24
CA LEU A 18 9.96 4.85 21.08
C LEU A 18 9.67 4.16 19.75
N ALA A 19 9.47 2.83 19.81
CA ALA A 19 8.90 2.09 18.71
C ALA A 19 7.53 2.72 18.47
N TRP A 20 7.41 3.42 17.36
CA TRP A 20 6.15 3.93 16.87
C TRP A 20 5.27 2.73 16.57
N SER A 21 4.51 2.27 17.55
CA SER A 21 3.36 1.41 17.32
C SER A 21 2.31 2.25 16.62
N ALA A 22 2.45 2.40 15.30
CA ALA A 22 1.31 2.73 14.51
C ALA A 22 0.32 1.60 14.74
N ASP A 23 -0.80 1.92 15.36
CA ASP A 23 -1.89 0.98 15.59
C ASP A 23 -2.52 0.72 14.23
N PHE A 24 -1.93 -0.24 13.46
CA PHE A 24 -2.36 -0.60 12.11
C PHE A 24 -3.77 -1.18 12.07
N ASN A 25 -4.37 -1.40 13.24
CA ASN A 25 -5.60 -2.17 13.32
C ASN A 25 -6.83 -1.43 12.80
N ASP A 26 -6.81 -0.09 12.71
CA ASP A 26 -8.02 0.67 12.39
C ASP A 26 -7.91 1.63 11.19
N GLU A 27 -6.70 1.90 10.67
CA GLU A 27 -6.51 2.89 9.62
C GLU A 27 -5.78 2.36 8.38
N THR A 28 -6.12 2.93 7.24
CA THR A 28 -5.39 2.68 5.99
C THR A 28 -3.98 3.25 6.10
N ALA A 29 -2.99 2.52 5.60
CA ALA A 29 -1.60 2.94 5.54
C ALA A 29 -0.99 2.70 4.15
N ILE A 30 0.19 3.28 3.91
CA ILE A 30 1.04 2.95 2.78
C ILE A 30 2.24 2.18 3.30
N LEU A 31 2.43 0.97 2.80
CA LEU A 31 3.63 0.18 3.01
C LEU A 31 4.59 0.42 1.85
N VAL A 32 5.83 0.72 2.19
CA VAL A 32 6.90 0.86 1.22
C VAL A 32 7.97 -0.18 1.53
N ALA A 33 8.23 -1.06 0.59
CA ALA A 33 9.24 -2.10 0.76
C ALA A 33 10.61 -1.49 1.05
N LYS A 34 11.30 -1.97 2.09
CA LYS A 34 12.67 -1.54 2.36
C LYS A 34 13.64 -2.08 1.31
N ARG A 35 14.80 -1.44 1.17
CA ARG A 35 15.82 -1.78 0.15
C ARG A 35 16.33 -3.21 0.29
N GLU A 36 16.35 -3.73 1.50
CA GLU A 36 16.79 -5.08 1.85
C GLU A 36 15.78 -6.17 1.48
N MET A 37 14.56 -5.78 1.10
CA MET A 37 13.54 -6.74 0.67
C MET A 37 13.79 -7.15 -0.79
N HIS A 38 14.44 -8.28 -0.99
CA HIS A 38 14.76 -8.83 -2.32
C HIS A 38 13.72 -9.83 -2.84
N ASP A 39 12.47 -9.69 -2.42
CA ASP A 39 11.37 -10.52 -2.91
C ASP A 39 10.95 -10.13 -4.34
N ARG A 40 10.58 -11.12 -5.17
CA ARG A 40 10.22 -10.87 -6.58
C ARG A 40 8.91 -10.10 -6.74
N VAL A 41 7.95 -10.31 -5.83
CA VAL A 41 6.64 -9.66 -5.84
C VAL A 41 6.68 -8.37 -5.03
N TYR A 42 7.22 -8.43 -3.81
CA TYR A 42 7.15 -7.34 -2.84
C TYR A 42 8.36 -6.41 -2.85
N GLY A 43 9.53 -6.84 -3.33
CA GLY A 43 10.71 -5.98 -3.45
C GLY A 43 10.39 -4.74 -4.28
N SER A 44 10.81 -3.55 -3.83
CA SER A 44 10.52 -2.25 -4.45
C SER A 44 9.03 -1.97 -4.66
N SER A 45 8.14 -2.55 -3.85
CA SER A 45 6.71 -2.29 -3.94
C SER A 45 6.24 -1.14 -3.04
N VAL A 46 5.17 -0.50 -3.49
CA VAL A 46 4.35 0.44 -2.73
C VAL A 46 2.95 -0.16 -2.65
N ILE A 47 2.46 -0.40 -1.44
CA ILE A 47 1.18 -1.07 -1.20
C ILE A 47 0.27 -0.14 -0.40
N VAL A 48 -0.94 0.09 -0.88
CA VAL A 48 -2.00 0.68 -0.06
C VAL A 48 -2.64 -0.46 0.71
N VAL A 49 -2.61 -0.41 2.03
CA VAL A 49 -3.17 -1.44 2.90
C VAL A 49 -4.32 -0.88 3.72
N ARG A 50 -5.38 -1.67 3.86
CA ARG A 50 -6.54 -1.36 4.68
C ARG A 50 -6.89 -2.53 5.60
N PRO A 51 -7.22 -2.27 6.87
CA PRO A 51 -7.75 -3.28 7.79
C PRO A 51 -9.15 -3.75 7.36
N LEU A 52 -9.38 -5.06 7.51
CA LEU A 52 -10.66 -5.73 7.27
C LEU A 52 -11.32 -6.18 8.58
N GLY A 53 -10.76 -5.79 9.72
CA GLY A 53 -11.16 -6.26 11.05
C GLY A 53 -10.52 -7.62 11.40
N GLN A 54 -10.55 -7.96 12.70
CA GLN A 54 -9.91 -9.17 13.23
C GLN A 54 -8.45 -9.31 12.81
N GLU A 55 -7.71 -8.21 12.82
CA GLU A 55 -6.29 -8.10 12.42
C GLU A 55 -5.97 -8.58 10.99
N ARG A 56 -6.97 -8.80 10.16
CA ARG A 56 -6.80 -9.10 8.74
C ARG A 56 -6.66 -7.81 7.95
N HIS A 57 -5.85 -7.85 6.90
CA HIS A 57 -5.62 -6.71 6.03
C HIS A 57 -5.72 -7.10 4.56
N ILE A 58 -6.19 -6.16 3.76
CA ILE A 58 -6.12 -6.21 2.30
C ILE A 58 -5.18 -5.13 1.80
N GLY A 59 -4.39 -5.43 0.79
CA GLY A 59 -3.50 -4.48 0.17
C GLY A 59 -3.51 -4.57 -1.35
N PHE A 60 -3.09 -3.46 -1.96
CA PHE A 60 -2.94 -3.35 -3.41
C PHE A 60 -1.59 -2.74 -3.74
N ILE A 61 -0.75 -3.48 -4.47
CA ILE A 61 0.49 -2.95 -5.03
C ILE A 61 0.10 -1.94 -6.12
N VAL A 62 0.63 -0.73 -6.06
CA VAL A 62 0.20 0.36 -6.95
C VAL A 62 1.27 0.82 -7.94
N ASN A 63 2.49 0.29 -7.85
CA ASN A 63 3.62 0.78 -8.62
C ASN A 63 4.29 -0.28 -9.51
N LYS A 64 3.65 -1.41 -9.77
CA LYS A 64 4.20 -2.46 -10.65
C LYS A 64 3.37 -2.62 -11.92
N PRO A 65 3.63 -1.83 -12.98
CA PRO A 65 2.96 -2.00 -14.26
C PRO A 65 3.37 -3.34 -14.89
N THR A 66 2.41 -4.00 -15.54
CA THR A 66 2.66 -5.21 -16.33
C THR A 66 2.77 -4.87 -17.82
N THR A 67 3.05 -5.86 -18.66
CA THR A 67 2.99 -5.71 -20.12
C THR A 67 1.58 -5.92 -20.69
N MET A 68 0.59 -6.18 -19.83
CA MET A 68 -0.80 -6.43 -20.21
C MET A 68 -1.61 -5.14 -20.16
N THR A 69 -2.49 -4.98 -21.13
CA THR A 69 -3.53 -3.93 -21.15
C THR A 69 -4.89 -4.58 -20.97
N LEU A 70 -5.90 -3.79 -20.59
CA LEU A 70 -7.28 -4.31 -20.51
C LEU A 70 -7.76 -4.87 -21.85
N GLY A 71 -7.37 -4.26 -22.97
CA GLY A 71 -7.72 -4.76 -24.29
C GLY A 71 -7.15 -6.14 -24.61
N LYS A 72 -5.93 -6.46 -24.12
CA LYS A 72 -5.35 -7.80 -24.27
C LYS A 72 -6.05 -8.82 -23.37
N LEU A 73 -6.46 -8.43 -22.17
CA LEU A 73 -7.18 -9.29 -21.22
C LEU A 73 -8.61 -9.55 -21.66
N PHE A 74 -9.27 -8.53 -22.21
CA PHE A 74 -10.70 -8.58 -22.63
C PHE A 74 -10.86 -8.22 -24.12
N PRO A 75 -10.39 -9.08 -25.04
CA PRO A 75 -10.33 -8.76 -26.49
C PRO A 75 -11.70 -8.54 -27.13
N LYS A 76 -12.78 -9.03 -26.52
CA LYS A 76 -14.16 -8.86 -27.02
C LYS A 76 -14.86 -7.65 -26.39
N HIS A 77 -14.28 -6.99 -25.41
CA HIS A 77 -14.85 -5.82 -24.74
C HIS A 77 -14.31 -4.55 -25.38
N LEU A 78 -15.10 -3.94 -26.28
CA LEU A 78 -14.68 -2.76 -27.05
C LEU A 78 -14.20 -1.58 -26.20
N PRO A 79 -14.83 -1.23 -25.06
CA PRO A 79 -14.33 -0.17 -24.20
C PRO A 79 -12.90 -0.45 -23.68
N SER A 80 -12.57 -1.69 -23.32
CA SER A 80 -11.24 -2.09 -22.87
C SER A 80 -10.16 -1.88 -23.93
N GLN A 81 -10.50 -1.95 -25.23
CA GLN A 81 -9.54 -1.72 -26.31
C GLN A 81 -9.04 -0.26 -26.36
N LYS A 82 -9.78 0.66 -25.77
CA LYS A 82 -9.46 2.10 -25.73
C LYS A 82 -8.56 2.47 -24.54
N VAL A 83 -8.39 1.55 -23.59
CA VAL A 83 -7.54 1.77 -22.40
C VAL A 83 -6.11 1.36 -22.73
N VAL A 84 -5.26 2.35 -22.95
CA VAL A 84 -3.85 2.14 -23.34
C VAL A 84 -2.91 1.93 -22.18
N ASP A 85 -3.32 2.36 -20.97
CA ASP A 85 -2.53 2.21 -19.76
C ASP A 85 -2.37 0.72 -19.40
N PRO A 86 -1.21 0.32 -18.84
CA PRO A 86 -1.01 -1.05 -18.42
C PRO A 86 -1.89 -1.41 -17.24
N VAL A 87 -2.25 -2.68 -17.13
CA VAL A 87 -2.76 -3.25 -15.89
C VAL A 87 -1.57 -3.43 -14.94
N TYR A 88 -1.74 -3.04 -13.69
CA TYR A 88 -0.71 -3.19 -12.66
C TYR A 88 -0.87 -4.53 -11.91
N LEU A 89 0.23 -5.09 -11.44
CA LEU A 89 0.19 -6.20 -10.49
C LEU A 89 -0.30 -5.66 -9.14
N GLY A 90 -1.54 -5.95 -8.77
CA GLY A 90 -2.12 -5.57 -7.46
C GLY A 90 -1.69 -6.48 -6.33
N GLY A 91 -1.35 -7.73 -6.63
CA GLY A 91 -0.84 -8.72 -5.68
C GLY A 91 -0.95 -10.15 -6.20
N PRO A 92 -0.41 -11.14 -5.45
CA PRO A 92 -0.38 -12.52 -5.88
C PRO A 92 -1.71 -13.27 -5.71
N MET A 93 -2.66 -12.73 -4.94
CA MET A 93 -3.93 -13.40 -4.66
C MET A 93 -4.98 -12.97 -5.69
N GLY A 94 -5.61 -13.96 -6.36
CA GLY A 94 -6.64 -13.73 -7.37
C GLY A 94 -6.17 -12.89 -8.57
N PRO A 95 -5.06 -13.26 -9.24
CA PRO A 95 -4.50 -12.47 -10.34
C PRO A 95 -5.43 -12.34 -11.55
N GLU A 96 -6.45 -13.19 -11.64
CA GLU A 96 -7.52 -13.17 -12.65
C GLU A 96 -8.60 -12.11 -12.37
N VAL A 97 -8.62 -11.55 -11.14
CA VAL A 97 -9.58 -10.52 -10.74
C VAL A 97 -9.01 -9.15 -11.03
N ILE A 98 -9.76 -8.35 -11.79
CA ILE A 98 -9.40 -6.96 -12.07
C ILE A 98 -10.13 -6.04 -11.10
N PHE A 99 -9.35 -5.23 -10.40
CA PHE A 99 -9.81 -4.16 -9.53
C PHE A 99 -9.63 -2.82 -10.23
N ALA A 100 -10.55 -1.89 -9.99
CA ALA A 100 -10.39 -0.51 -10.44
C ALA A 100 -10.20 0.41 -9.23
N MET A 101 -9.00 0.96 -9.07
CA MET A 101 -8.70 1.98 -8.07
C MET A 101 -9.01 3.35 -8.65
N VAL A 102 -9.94 4.09 -8.03
CA VAL A 102 -10.43 5.38 -8.51
C VAL A 102 -10.32 6.46 -7.45
N LYS A 103 -10.05 7.69 -7.90
CA LYS A 103 -10.05 8.89 -7.07
C LYS A 103 -11.39 9.63 -7.20
N GLY A 104 -11.82 10.28 -6.11
CA GLY A 104 -13.02 11.11 -6.10
C GLY A 104 -14.17 10.52 -5.30
N ALA A 105 -15.38 10.53 -5.88
CA ALA A 105 -16.56 9.98 -5.23
C ALA A 105 -16.61 8.46 -5.28
N SER A 106 -17.38 7.85 -4.38
CA SER A 106 -17.61 6.41 -4.41
C SER A 106 -18.18 5.97 -5.76
N PRO A 107 -17.58 4.95 -6.40
CA PRO A 107 -18.11 4.42 -7.66
C PRO A 107 -19.42 3.62 -7.47
N GLY A 108 -19.89 3.46 -6.23
CA GLY A 108 -21.06 2.66 -5.87
C GLY A 108 -20.81 1.16 -5.91
N GLY A 109 -21.88 0.37 -5.77
CA GLY A 109 -21.82 -1.08 -5.78
C GLY A 109 -20.89 -1.65 -4.71
N ARG A 110 -20.28 -2.82 -4.99
CA ARG A 110 -19.25 -3.37 -4.14
C ARG A 110 -17.92 -2.70 -4.41
N SER A 111 -17.63 -1.68 -3.63
CA SER A 111 -16.35 -0.98 -3.61
C SER A 111 -15.87 -0.80 -2.18
N LEU A 112 -14.57 -0.81 -1.98
CA LEU A 112 -13.91 -0.59 -0.70
C LEU A 112 -13.33 0.83 -0.70
N GLN A 113 -13.72 1.63 0.28
CA GLN A 113 -13.07 2.91 0.52
C GLN A 113 -11.71 2.65 1.18
N LEU A 114 -10.62 3.02 0.54
CA LEU A 114 -9.28 2.93 1.11
C LEU A 114 -9.00 4.13 2.01
N THR A 115 -9.25 5.34 1.51
CA THR A 115 -9.18 6.61 2.25
C THR A 115 -10.29 7.53 1.77
N PRO A 116 -10.58 8.66 2.43
CA PRO A 116 -11.46 9.66 1.87
C PRO A 116 -11.01 10.06 0.45
N GLY A 117 -11.90 9.88 -0.53
CA GLY A 117 -11.63 10.17 -1.93
C GLY A 117 -10.76 9.15 -2.68
N LEU A 118 -10.52 7.95 -2.12
CA LEU A 118 -9.85 6.85 -2.82
C LEU A 118 -10.61 5.54 -2.59
N TYR A 119 -11.02 4.89 -3.68
CA TYR A 119 -11.84 3.67 -3.65
C TYR A 119 -11.22 2.58 -4.53
N VAL A 120 -11.51 1.33 -4.20
CA VAL A 120 -11.25 0.17 -5.06
C VAL A 120 -12.57 -0.53 -5.34
N ALA A 121 -12.96 -0.59 -6.60
CA ALA A 121 -14.09 -1.38 -7.07
C ALA A 121 -13.64 -2.79 -7.42
N PHE A 122 -14.45 -3.80 -7.02
CA PHE A 122 -14.20 -5.22 -7.29
C PHE A 122 -15.45 -5.96 -7.80
N ASP A 123 -16.56 -5.25 -7.94
CA ASP A 123 -17.75 -5.73 -8.64
C ASP A 123 -17.56 -5.54 -10.15
N SER A 124 -17.73 -6.61 -10.95
CA SER A 124 -17.48 -6.58 -12.39
C SER A 124 -18.29 -5.50 -13.10
N ALA A 125 -19.57 -5.33 -12.74
CA ALA A 125 -20.42 -4.31 -13.36
C ALA A 125 -19.97 -2.88 -13.03
N VAL A 126 -19.39 -2.67 -11.83
CA VAL A 126 -18.81 -1.37 -11.46
C VAL A 126 -17.51 -1.13 -12.21
N VAL A 127 -16.66 -2.15 -12.30
CA VAL A 127 -15.38 -2.07 -13.05
C VAL A 127 -15.67 -1.78 -14.54
N ASP A 128 -16.62 -2.49 -15.16
CA ASP A 128 -17.00 -2.26 -16.55
C ASP A 128 -17.50 -0.83 -16.77
N ARG A 129 -18.37 -0.34 -15.90
CA ARG A 129 -18.84 1.05 -15.97
C ARG A 129 -17.69 2.06 -15.85
N ILE A 130 -16.70 1.82 -15.01
CA ILE A 130 -15.50 2.68 -14.89
C ILE A 130 -14.71 2.64 -16.21
N ILE A 131 -14.50 1.46 -16.80
CA ILE A 131 -13.82 1.30 -18.09
C ILE A 131 -14.55 2.06 -19.19
N GLU A 132 -15.89 2.05 -19.18
CA GLU A 132 -16.72 2.70 -20.20
C GLU A 132 -16.77 4.22 -20.06
N SER A 133 -16.84 4.74 -18.81
CA SER A 133 -17.16 6.14 -18.55
C SER A 133 -15.95 7.01 -18.19
N GLN A 134 -15.00 6.49 -17.43
CA GLN A 134 -13.90 7.26 -16.85
C GLN A 134 -12.59 6.46 -16.66
N PRO A 135 -12.12 5.72 -17.66
CA PRO A 135 -10.94 4.87 -17.51
C PRO A 135 -9.67 5.66 -17.19
N GLN A 136 -9.62 6.95 -17.55
CA GLN A 136 -8.48 7.84 -17.30
C GLN A 136 -8.31 8.21 -15.82
N GLU A 137 -9.39 8.10 -15.04
CA GLU A 137 -9.42 8.40 -13.59
C GLU A 137 -9.12 7.16 -12.74
N ALA A 138 -8.91 6.03 -13.40
CA ALA A 138 -8.71 4.74 -12.74
C ALA A 138 -7.33 4.15 -13.01
N ARG A 139 -6.81 3.40 -12.02
CA ARG A 139 -5.73 2.44 -12.20
C ARG A 139 -6.29 1.04 -12.06
N PHE A 140 -6.05 0.20 -13.06
CA PHE A 140 -6.52 -1.18 -13.08
C PHE A 140 -5.45 -2.10 -12.53
N LEU A 141 -5.84 -2.94 -11.56
CA LEU A 141 -4.95 -3.79 -10.78
C LEU A 141 -5.39 -5.25 -10.95
N ALA A 142 -4.46 -6.14 -11.23
CA ALA A 142 -4.69 -7.59 -11.25
C ALA A 142 -4.28 -8.18 -9.91
N GLY A 143 -5.24 -8.80 -9.21
CA GLY A 143 -5.02 -9.40 -7.90
C GLY A 143 -4.86 -8.41 -6.75
N MET A 144 -4.60 -8.96 -5.58
CA MET A 144 -4.49 -8.25 -4.31
C MET A 144 -3.52 -8.96 -3.37
N VAL A 145 -3.18 -8.32 -2.26
CA VAL A 145 -2.45 -8.91 -1.14
C VAL A 145 -3.44 -9.09 0.02
N LEU A 146 -3.37 -10.23 0.67
CA LEU A 146 -4.15 -10.50 1.88
C LEU A 146 -3.20 -10.94 2.99
N TRP A 147 -3.33 -10.32 4.15
CA TRP A 147 -2.66 -10.74 5.37
C TRP A 147 -3.67 -11.35 6.33
N GLN A 148 -3.32 -12.51 6.86
CA GLN A 148 -4.02 -13.16 7.96
C GLN A 148 -3.74 -12.41 9.28
N PRO A 149 -4.48 -12.69 10.37
CA PRO A 149 -4.21 -12.10 11.66
C PRO A 149 -2.72 -12.20 12.03
N HIS A 150 -2.17 -11.11 12.54
CA HIS A 150 -0.78 -10.93 12.98
C HIS A 150 0.30 -10.92 11.86
N GLU A 151 0.04 -11.39 10.63
CA GLU A 151 1.06 -11.47 9.57
C GLU A 151 1.68 -10.11 9.26
N LEU A 152 0.86 -9.09 9.02
CA LEU A 152 1.36 -7.75 8.71
C LEU A 152 2.16 -7.17 9.89
N ALA A 153 1.66 -7.33 11.11
CA ALA A 153 2.35 -6.85 12.30
C ALA A 153 3.75 -7.49 12.46
N GLU A 154 3.86 -8.80 12.21
CA GLU A 154 5.13 -9.50 12.24
C GLU A 154 6.08 -9.05 11.11
N GLU A 155 5.58 -8.78 9.92
CA GLU A 155 6.39 -8.25 8.82
C GLU A 155 6.94 -6.85 9.14
N VAL A 156 6.10 -5.97 9.70
CA VAL A 156 6.51 -4.63 10.15
C VAL A 156 7.53 -4.72 11.28
N LYS A 157 7.30 -5.60 12.27
CA LYS A 157 8.23 -5.85 13.39
C LYS A 157 9.59 -6.38 12.91
N ARG A 158 9.61 -7.23 11.89
CA ARG A 158 10.85 -7.67 11.23
C ARG A 158 11.53 -6.59 10.40
N GLY A 159 10.92 -5.42 10.29
CA GLY A 159 11.50 -4.29 9.59
C GLY A 159 11.48 -4.41 8.06
N LEU A 160 10.52 -5.13 7.48
CA LEU A 160 10.40 -5.30 6.03
C LEU A 160 9.81 -4.07 5.33
N TRP A 161 9.03 -3.27 6.06
CA TRP A 161 8.28 -2.15 5.55
C TRP A 161 8.61 -0.83 6.23
N TYR A 162 8.63 0.25 5.46
CA TYR A 162 8.33 1.58 5.99
C TYR A 162 6.81 1.75 5.95
N VAL A 163 6.27 2.35 7.00
CA VAL A 163 4.85 2.62 7.12
C VAL A 163 4.63 4.13 7.06
N LEU A 164 3.82 4.55 6.12
CA LEU A 164 3.55 5.95 5.86
C LEU A 164 2.05 6.23 5.92
N ASP A 165 1.70 7.47 6.29
CA ASP A 165 0.33 7.94 6.24
C ASP A 165 -0.18 7.94 4.79
N PRO A 166 -1.45 7.54 4.57
CA PRO A 166 -2.02 7.49 3.25
C PRO A 166 -2.25 8.92 2.70
N LYS A 167 -1.60 9.22 1.59
CA LYS A 167 -1.84 10.46 0.83
C LYS A 167 -2.37 10.08 -0.54
N PRO A 168 -3.70 10.17 -0.79
CA PRO A 168 -4.30 9.76 -2.05
C PRO A 168 -3.64 10.37 -3.29
N ASP A 169 -3.22 11.61 -3.15
CA ASP A 169 -2.54 12.34 -4.23
C ASP A 169 -1.22 11.72 -4.65
N VAL A 170 -0.47 11.15 -3.73
CA VAL A 170 0.81 10.50 -4.02
C VAL A 170 0.63 9.21 -4.84
N LEU A 171 -0.50 8.54 -4.64
CA LEU A 171 -0.74 7.20 -5.21
C LEU A 171 -1.24 7.23 -6.66
N LEU A 172 -2.06 8.22 -7.03
CA LEU A 172 -2.72 8.28 -8.33
C LEU A 172 -2.40 9.53 -9.16
N GLN A 173 -1.61 10.49 -8.64
CA GLN A 173 -1.30 11.73 -9.37
C GLN A 173 -0.39 11.54 -10.59
N ARG A 174 0.43 10.51 -10.60
CA ARG A 174 1.34 10.24 -11.70
C ARG A 174 0.71 9.22 -12.65
N LYS A 175 0.63 9.54 -13.95
CA LYS A 175 0.29 8.56 -14.99
C LYS A 175 1.28 7.40 -14.99
N THR A 176 2.55 7.66 -14.70
CA THR A 176 3.58 6.64 -14.51
C THR A 176 3.94 6.52 -13.03
N THR A 177 4.32 5.33 -12.62
CA THR A 177 4.78 5.04 -11.24
C THR A 177 6.31 4.97 -11.15
N ASP A 178 7.01 5.37 -12.21
CA ASP A 178 8.47 5.38 -12.27
C ASP A 178 9.02 6.31 -11.17
N GLY A 179 9.95 5.78 -10.38
CA GLY A 179 10.55 6.50 -9.26
C GLY A 179 9.66 6.66 -8.02
N LEU A 180 8.41 6.15 -8.03
CA LEU A 180 7.51 6.30 -6.88
C LEU A 180 8.06 5.62 -5.63
N TRP A 181 8.60 4.40 -5.76
CA TRP A 181 9.17 3.67 -4.65
C TRP A 181 10.41 4.37 -4.09
N GLU A 182 11.32 4.79 -4.96
CA GLU A 182 12.55 5.51 -4.61
C GLU A 182 12.26 6.82 -3.87
N ASP A 183 11.28 7.58 -4.34
CA ASP A 183 10.82 8.82 -3.71
C ASP A 183 10.29 8.57 -2.30
N LEU A 184 9.46 7.52 -2.12
CA LEU A 184 8.86 7.21 -0.83
C LEU A 184 9.87 6.61 0.14
N VAL A 185 10.78 5.74 -0.31
CA VAL A 185 11.89 5.24 0.51
C VAL A 185 12.75 6.41 0.99
N GLY A 186 13.17 7.29 0.08
CA GLY A 186 13.98 8.45 0.46
C GLY A 186 13.30 9.39 1.45
N ARG A 187 11.96 9.54 1.40
CA ARG A 187 11.20 10.30 2.41
C ARG A 187 11.18 9.59 3.76
N ALA A 188 10.96 8.27 3.76
CA ALA A 188 10.91 7.46 4.97
C ALA A 188 12.28 7.44 5.69
N GLU A 189 13.37 7.25 4.94
CA GLU A 189 14.74 7.24 5.46
C GLU A 189 15.11 8.60 6.07
N ARG A 190 14.77 9.72 5.41
CA ARG A 190 15.02 11.06 5.98
C ARG A 190 14.25 11.28 7.28
N LYS A 191 12.98 10.84 7.36
CA LYS A 191 12.17 10.97 8.58
C LYS A 191 12.77 10.16 9.74
N ALA A 192 13.25 8.95 9.46
CA ALA A 192 13.89 8.09 10.47
C ALA A 192 15.21 8.68 11.01
N ASN A 193 15.96 9.40 10.19
CA ASN A 193 17.25 10.01 10.58
C ASN A 193 17.12 11.37 11.28
N THR A 194 15.91 11.93 11.39
CA THR A 194 15.66 13.25 12.00
C THR A 194 15.11 13.13 13.43
N ILE A 195 14.89 11.91 13.92
CA ILE A 195 14.45 11.57 15.29
C ILE A 195 15.63 11.05 16.10
#